data_180c510b4296e1b1403410df6bccea6d
#
_entry.id   180c510b4296e1b1403410df6bccea6d
#
_cell.length_a   1.000
_cell.length_b   1.000
_cell.length_c   1.000
_cell.angle_alpha   90.00
_cell.angle_beta   90.00
_cell.angle_gamma   90.00
#
_symmetry.space_group_name_H-M   'P 1'
#
loop_
_entity.id
_entity.type
_entity.pdbx_description
1 polymer ?
#
loop_
_entity_poly.entity_id
_entity_poly.type
_entity_poly.pdbx_seq_one_letter_code
_entity_poly.pdbx_strand_id
1 'polypeptide(L)'
;LHMVDAESGMVDAWHKYCQRQMRDSYHPLDENLIFSNTETKKTDYASKRLPYPLEGGDYSAWDKLISTLYIPEERHKIEWSIGAIVSGEAKNIQKFMVFYGSAGTGKSTILNVIQKLFEGYYSVFDARALGSSSNSFALEAFKSNPLVAIQHDGDLSRIEDNTRLNSLVSHELMTVNEKFKAAYTNKFNAFLYMGTNKPVKITDAKSGLIRRLIDVSPSGNKLAPAEYKSVMNRVNFEIGAIAQHCLDIFNMNPGAYDDYVPISMMGASNDFYNFVLDCFPVFKKENGVTLKCAWEM
;
A
#
# COMPACT_ATOMS: atom_id res chain seq x y z
N LEU A 1 -34.09 -9.20 9.31
CA LEU A 1 -34.96 -8.08 9.70
C LEU A 1 -35.33 -7.32 8.43
N HIS A 2 -36.56 -7.51 7.94
CA HIS A 2 -37.11 -6.68 6.88
C HIS A 2 -37.54 -5.34 7.49
N MET A 3 -36.71 -4.31 7.31
CA MET A 3 -37.03 -2.93 7.71
C MET A 3 -37.52 -2.11 6.48
N VAL A 4 -38.29 -2.75 5.60
CA VAL A 4 -38.68 -2.17 4.30
C VAL A 4 -39.63 -0.98 4.45
N ASP A 5 -40.31 -0.84 5.58
CA ASP A 5 -41.33 0.21 5.80
C ASP A 5 -41.03 1.12 6.99
N ALA A 6 -39.77 1.13 7.48
CA ALA A 6 -39.42 2.06 8.55
C ALA A 6 -39.22 3.47 8.00
N GLU A 7 -39.91 4.46 8.56
CA GLU A 7 -39.65 5.87 8.25
C GLU A 7 -38.17 6.20 8.52
N SER A 8 -37.54 6.95 7.62
CA SER A 8 -36.11 7.29 7.72
C SER A 8 -35.72 7.86 9.08
N GLY A 9 -36.56 8.67 9.69
CA GLY A 9 -36.34 9.24 11.03
C GLY A 9 -36.28 8.20 12.15
N MET A 10 -37.00 7.10 12.03
CA MET A 10 -37.00 6.01 13.03
C MET A 10 -35.71 5.19 12.93
N VAL A 11 -35.24 4.92 11.70
CA VAL A 11 -33.96 4.24 11.46
C VAL A 11 -32.80 5.07 12.01
N ASP A 12 -32.79 6.38 11.76
CA ASP A 12 -31.76 7.29 12.28
C ASP A 12 -31.80 7.38 13.83
N ALA A 13 -32.97 7.41 14.42
CA ALA A 13 -33.14 7.42 15.88
C ALA A 13 -32.62 6.09 16.50
N TRP A 14 -32.93 4.96 15.88
CA TRP A 14 -32.45 3.65 16.32
C TRP A 14 -30.94 3.52 16.14
N HIS A 15 -30.39 3.99 15.03
CA HIS A 15 -28.95 4.01 14.79
C HIS A 15 -28.20 4.84 15.83
N LYS A 16 -28.70 6.05 16.13
CA LYS A 16 -28.16 6.92 17.21
C LYS A 16 -28.27 6.27 18.59
N TYR A 17 -29.35 5.56 18.86
CA TYR A 17 -29.50 4.82 20.11
C TYR A 17 -28.45 3.71 20.21
N CYS A 18 -28.30 2.88 19.19
CA CYS A 18 -27.27 1.83 19.14
C CYS A 18 -25.87 2.40 19.33
N GLN A 19 -25.53 3.50 18.65
CA GLN A 19 -24.24 4.17 18.79
C GLN A 19 -23.98 4.64 20.23
N ARG A 20 -25.00 5.16 20.92
CA ARG A 20 -24.88 5.57 22.33
C ARG A 20 -24.65 4.37 23.25
N GLN A 21 -25.39 3.26 23.05
CA GLN A 21 -25.24 2.04 23.84
C GLN A 21 -23.88 1.36 23.63
N MET A 22 -23.34 1.44 22.44
CA MET A 22 -22.05 0.82 22.08
C MET A 22 -20.85 1.70 22.47
N ARG A 23 -21.05 3.00 22.75
CA ARG A 23 -19.95 3.94 22.99
C ARG A 23 -19.05 3.55 24.16
N ASP A 24 -19.61 2.94 25.20
CA ASP A 24 -18.89 2.55 26.42
C ASP A 24 -18.51 1.07 26.44
N SER A 25 -18.97 0.29 25.44
CA SER A 25 -18.67 -1.15 25.27
C SER A 25 -18.01 -1.45 23.92
N TYR A 26 -17.23 -0.50 23.42
CA TYR A 26 -16.54 -0.64 22.14
C TYR A 26 -15.52 -1.79 22.21
N HIS A 27 -15.80 -2.84 21.48
CA HIS A 27 -14.82 -3.87 21.15
C HIS A 27 -14.32 -3.57 19.74
N PRO A 28 -13.00 -3.40 19.53
CA PRO A 28 -12.46 -3.17 18.21
C PRO A 28 -12.68 -4.44 17.36
N LEU A 29 -13.76 -4.43 16.58
CA LEU A 29 -14.11 -5.51 15.63
C LEU A 29 -13.08 -5.65 14.50
N ASP A 30 -12.18 -4.67 14.38
CA ASP A 30 -11.20 -4.58 13.29
C ASP A 30 -9.84 -5.20 13.64
N GLU A 31 -9.68 -5.78 14.82
CA GLU A 31 -8.39 -6.34 15.25
C GLU A 31 -8.07 -7.70 14.60
N ASN A 32 -9.08 -8.47 14.23
CA ASN A 32 -8.91 -9.82 13.73
C ASN A 32 -9.31 -9.93 12.25
N LEU A 33 -8.32 -10.07 11.38
CA LEU A 33 -8.53 -10.54 10.01
C LEU A 33 -8.75 -12.05 10.05
N ILE A 34 -9.87 -12.53 9.48
CA ILE A 34 -10.18 -13.95 9.38
C ILE A 34 -10.35 -14.37 7.92
N PHE A 35 -10.25 -15.66 7.67
CA PHE A 35 -10.29 -16.30 6.35
C PHE A 35 -11.45 -17.29 6.27
N SER A 36 -11.75 -17.81 5.07
CA SER A 36 -12.87 -18.72 4.90
C SER A 36 -12.75 -20.02 5.71
N ASN A 37 -11.52 -20.48 5.98
CA ASN A 37 -11.19 -21.66 6.78
C ASN A 37 -10.91 -21.36 8.26
N THR A 38 -11.03 -20.11 8.72
CA THR A 38 -10.85 -19.79 10.14
C THR A 38 -12.00 -20.34 10.96
N GLU A 39 -11.71 -21.19 11.93
CA GLU A 39 -12.69 -21.65 12.90
C GLU A 39 -13.13 -20.51 13.81
N THR A 40 -14.43 -20.27 13.90
CA THR A 40 -15.00 -19.20 14.73
C THR A 40 -16.05 -19.71 15.67
N LYS A 41 -16.14 -19.12 16.86
CA LYS A 41 -17.19 -19.36 17.87
C LYS A 41 -18.23 -18.25 17.79
N LYS A 42 -19.39 -18.48 18.39
CA LYS A 42 -20.49 -17.48 18.45
C LYS A 42 -20.11 -16.19 19.16
N THR A 43 -19.05 -16.22 19.96
CA THR A 43 -18.51 -15.08 20.73
C THR A 43 -17.44 -14.31 19.98
N ASP A 44 -17.00 -14.80 18.82
CA ASP A 44 -15.93 -14.18 18.06
C ASP A 44 -16.53 -13.08 17.16
N TYR A 45 -15.87 -11.95 17.16
CA TYR A 45 -16.22 -10.79 16.35
C TYR A 45 -15.06 -10.45 15.43
N ALA A 46 -15.34 -10.40 14.12
CA ALA A 46 -14.40 -9.92 13.12
C ALA A 46 -15.18 -9.09 12.10
N SER A 47 -14.67 -7.90 11.79
CA SER A 47 -15.28 -7.04 10.78
C SER A 47 -14.82 -7.38 9.36
N LYS A 48 -13.70 -8.12 9.24
CA LYS A 48 -13.08 -8.43 7.95
C LYS A 48 -12.85 -9.94 7.83
N ARG A 49 -13.50 -10.54 6.82
CA ARG A 49 -13.32 -11.94 6.46
C ARG A 49 -13.00 -12.05 4.97
N LEU A 50 -11.82 -12.54 4.66
CA LEU A 50 -11.42 -12.80 3.28
C LEU A 50 -12.08 -14.10 2.77
N PRO A 51 -12.53 -14.14 1.50
CA PRO A 51 -13.36 -15.21 0.98
C PRO A 51 -12.60 -16.49 0.61
N TYR A 52 -11.31 -16.54 0.81
CA TYR A 52 -10.45 -17.68 0.49
C TYR A 52 -9.83 -18.30 1.74
N PRO A 53 -9.42 -19.59 1.71
CA PRO A 53 -8.73 -20.22 2.80
C PRO A 53 -7.27 -19.71 2.88
N LEU A 54 -6.78 -19.52 4.10
CA LEU A 54 -5.35 -19.27 4.34
C LEU A 54 -4.67 -20.61 4.57
N GLU A 55 -4.04 -21.14 3.55
CA GLU A 55 -3.41 -22.46 3.58
C GLU A 55 -2.32 -22.58 2.51
N GLY A 56 -1.32 -23.42 2.78
CA GLY A 56 -0.28 -23.73 1.80
C GLY A 56 -0.86 -24.45 0.58
N GLY A 57 -0.25 -24.23 -0.57
CA GLY A 57 -0.68 -24.84 -1.83
C GLY A 57 0.21 -24.45 -3.01
N ASP A 58 -0.26 -24.71 -4.23
CA ASP A 58 0.41 -24.28 -5.45
C ASP A 58 0.26 -22.77 -5.65
N TYR A 59 1.38 -22.07 -5.75
CA TYR A 59 1.48 -20.66 -6.12
C TYR A 59 2.44 -20.44 -7.32
N SER A 60 2.58 -21.46 -8.16
CA SER A 60 3.55 -21.44 -9.27
C SER A 60 3.25 -20.39 -10.34
N ALA A 61 1.98 -20.01 -10.53
CA ALA A 61 1.64 -18.94 -11.45
C ALA A 61 2.04 -17.56 -10.87
N TRP A 62 1.82 -17.36 -9.57
CA TRP A 62 2.33 -16.17 -8.87
C TRP A 62 3.86 -16.12 -8.92
N ASP A 63 4.53 -17.22 -8.58
CA ASP A 63 5.99 -17.31 -8.61
C ASP A 63 6.55 -16.92 -9.98
N LYS A 64 5.98 -17.47 -11.05
CA LYS A 64 6.36 -17.12 -12.42
C LYS A 64 6.10 -15.65 -12.75
N LEU A 65 4.95 -15.11 -12.35
CA LEU A 65 4.59 -13.72 -12.60
C LEU A 65 5.57 -12.77 -11.90
N ILE A 66 5.74 -12.95 -10.60
CA ILE A 66 6.51 -12.02 -9.77
C ILE A 66 8.02 -12.11 -10.10
N SER A 67 8.57 -13.32 -10.32
CA SER A 67 9.98 -13.49 -10.65
C SER A 67 10.33 -13.01 -12.07
N THR A 68 9.38 -12.95 -13.00
CA THR A 68 9.58 -12.32 -14.29
C THR A 68 9.63 -10.80 -14.19
N LEU A 69 8.70 -10.22 -13.42
CA LEU A 69 8.52 -8.77 -13.35
C LEU A 69 9.48 -8.07 -12.38
N TYR A 70 10.00 -8.79 -11.38
CA TYR A 70 10.83 -8.22 -10.30
C TYR A 70 12.02 -9.11 -9.99
N ILE A 71 13.17 -8.51 -9.70
CA ILE A 71 14.34 -9.22 -9.19
C ILE A 71 14.07 -9.69 -7.75
N PRO A 72 14.83 -10.67 -7.22
CA PRO A 72 14.54 -11.26 -5.91
C PRO A 72 14.40 -10.26 -4.76
N GLU A 73 15.22 -9.23 -4.71
CA GLU A 73 15.19 -8.19 -3.68
C GLU A 73 13.89 -7.36 -3.73
N GLU A 74 13.46 -6.99 -4.92
CA GLU A 74 12.23 -6.23 -5.14
C GLU A 74 10.99 -7.10 -4.89
N ARG A 75 11.03 -8.36 -5.33
CA ARG A 75 10.02 -9.37 -5.04
C ARG A 75 9.80 -9.54 -3.54
N HIS A 76 10.88 -9.66 -2.78
CA HIS A 76 10.80 -9.85 -1.32
C HIS A 76 10.07 -8.69 -0.64
N LYS A 77 10.31 -7.43 -1.05
CA LYS A 77 9.58 -6.26 -0.53
C LYS A 77 8.07 -6.39 -0.73
N ILE A 78 7.66 -6.81 -1.94
CA ILE A 78 6.25 -6.97 -2.30
C ILE A 78 5.61 -8.07 -1.45
N GLU A 79 6.21 -9.26 -1.43
CA GLU A 79 5.67 -10.42 -0.71
C GLU A 79 5.66 -10.18 0.81
N TRP A 80 6.69 -9.54 1.36
CA TRP A 80 6.71 -9.11 2.77
C TRP A 80 5.55 -8.17 3.10
N SER A 81 5.28 -7.18 2.26
CA SER A 81 4.21 -6.22 2.52
C SER A 81 2.82 -6.85 2.45
N ILE A 82 2.60 -7.79 1.54
CA ILE A 82 1.36 -8.59 1.47
C ILE A 82 1.22 -9.41 2.76
N GLY A 83 2.30 -10.08 3.18
CA GLY A 83 2.32 -10.87 4.42
C GLY A 83 2.02 -10.04 5.67
N ALA A 84 2.53 -8.81 5.74
CA ALA A 84 2.24 -7.88 6.83
C ALA A 84 0.74 -7.56 6.95
N ILE A 85 0.04 -7.46 5.82
CA ILE A 85 -1.40 -7.21 5.81
C ILE A 85 -2.17 -8.49 6.19
N VAL A 86 -1.78 -9.63 5.62
CA VAL A 86 -2.38 -10.94 5.90
C VAL A 86 -2.22 -11.33 7.38
N SER A 87 -1.11 -10.98 8.03
CA SER A 87 -0.88 -11.21 9.46
C SER A 87 -1.73 -10.30 10.37
N GLY A 88 -2.29 -9.21 9.83
CA GLY A 88 -2.95 -8.16 10.61
C GLY A 88 -2.00 -7.15 11.26
N GLU A 89 -0.67 -7.29 11.06
CA GLU A 89 0.35 -6.40 11.65
C GLU A 89 0.56 -5.09 10.86
N ALA A 90 -0.02 -4.95 9.67
CA ALA A 90 0.12 -3.72 8.87
C ALA A 90 -0.27 -2.44 9.64
N LYS A 91 -1.20 -2.54 10.60
CA LYS A 91 -1.62 -1.45 11.49
C LYS A 91 -0.51 -0.93 12.43
N ASN A 92 0.56 -1.69 12.60
CA ASN A 92 1.72 -1.36 13.44
C ASN A 92 2.94 -0.95 12.59
N ILE A 93 2.83 -1.02 11.26
CA ILE A 93 3.91 -0.76 10.30
C ILE A 93 3.74 0.62 9.71
N GLN A 94 4.68 1.52 9.98
CA GLN A 94 4.67 2.89 9.45
C GLN A 94 5.35 2.98 8.08
N LYS A 95 4.91 2.14 7.14
CA LYS A 95 5.47 2.08 5.78
C LYS A 95 4.35 2.12 4.74
N PHE A 96 4.67 2.65 3.56
CA PHE A 96 3.86 2.52 2.36
C PHE A 96 4.76 2.17 1.17
N MET A 97 4.19 1.58 0.13
CA MET A 97 4.97 1.07 -0.99
C MET A 97 4.70 1.84 -2.28
N VAL A 98 5.77 2.17 -3.00
CA VAL A 98 5.71 2.86 -4.28
C VAL A 98 6.35 2.02 -5.36
N PHE A 99 5.55 1.58 -6.32
CA PHE A 99 6.00 0.92 -7.55
C PHE A 99 6.43 1.99 -8.56
N TYR A 100 7.73 2.17 -8.72
CA TYR A 100 8.32 3.20 -9.56
C TYR A 100 8.94 2.59 -10.82
N GLY A 101 8.59 3.10 -11.99
CA GLY A 101 9.16 2.64 -13.27
C GLY A 101 8.32 3.08 -14.47
N SER A 102 8.86 2.87 -15.66
CA SER A 102 8.22 3.25 -16.91
C SER A 102 6.84 2.60 -17.12
N ALA A 103 6.04 3.15 -18.02
CA ALA A 103 4.75 2.57 -18.39
C ALA A 103 4.93 1.16 -18.99
N GLY A 104 3.97 0.28 -18.70
CA GLY A 104 3.95 -1.08 -19.27
C GLY A 104 5.01 -2.05 -18.68
N THR A 105 5.55 -1.78 -17.50
CA THR A 105 6.53 -2.64 -16.80
C THR A 105 5.90 -3.58 -15.76
N GLY A 106 4.57 -3.71 -15.73
CA GLY A 106 3.89 -4.69 -14.87
C GLY A 106 3.45 -4.16 -13.50
N LYS A 107 3.67 -2.87 -13.18
CA LYS A 107 3.24 -2.27 -11.89
C LYS A 107 1.76 -2.53 -11.60
N SER A 108 0.88 -2.13 -12.53
CA SER A 108 -0.56 -2.32 -12.38
C SER A 108 -0.97 -3.79 -12.31
N THR A 109 -0.20 -4.70 -12.92
CA THR A 109 -0.46 -6.14 -12.82
C THR A 109 -0.35 -6.63 -11.39
N ILE A 110 0.72 -6.25 -10.69
CA ILE A 110 0.92 -6.65 -9.28
C ILE A 110 -0.11 -5.94 -8.38
N LEU A 111 -0.36 -4.65 -8.61
CA LEU A 111 -1.40 -3.92 -7.86
C LEU A 111 -2.80 -4.56 -8.03
N ASN A 112 -3.12 -5.09 -9.22
CA ASN A 112 -4.38 -5.82 -9.45
C ASN A 112 -4.41 -7.15 -8.67
N VAL A 113 -3.30 -7.86 -8.56
CA VAL A 113 -3.24 -9.08 -7.73
C VAL A 113 -3.41 -8.73 -6.24
N ILE A 114 -2.77 -7.67 -5.76
CA ILE A 114 -2.96 -7.17 -4.39
C ILE A 114 -4.42 -6.78 -4.16
N GLN A 115 -5.04 -6.07 -5.09
CA GLN A 115 -6.46 -5.72 -5.03
C GLN A 115 -7.34 -6.97 -4.94
N LYS A 116 -7.02 -8.02 -5.68
CA LYS A 116 -7.73 -9.30 -5.66
C LYS A 116 -7.55 -10.04 -4.34
N LEU A 117 -6.35 -10.06 -3.77
CA LEU A 117 -6.09 -10.64 -2.44
C LEU A 117 -6.96 -10.01 -1.35
N PHE A 118 -7.21 -8.72 -1.44
CA PHE A 118 -7.97 -7.97 -0.43
C PHE A 118 -9.34 -7.50 -0.96
N GLU A 119 -9.93 -8.28 -1.86
CA GLU A 119 -11.24 -7.98 -2.46
C GLU A 119 -12.32 -7.78 -1.39
N GLY A 120 -13.08 -6.69 -1.51
CA GLY A 120 -14.06 -6.26 -0.52
C GLY A 120 -13.49 -5.37 0.60
N TYR A 121 -12.18 -5.32 0.78
CA TYR A 121 -11.50 -4.55 1.84
C TYR A 121 -10.37 -3.66 1.31
N TYR A 122 -10.49 -3.20 0.08
CA TYR A 122 -9.60 -2.20 -0.50
C TYR A 122 -10.34 -0.91 -0.81
N SER A 123 -9.58 0.18 -0.92
CA SER A 123 -10.06 1.45 -1.45
C SER A 123 -9.09 2.03 -2.48
N VAL A 124 -9.57 2.97 -3.26
CA VAL A 124 -8.74 3.77 -4.17
C VAL A 124 -8.55 5.15 -3.58
N PHE A 125 -7.33 5.65 -3.55
CA PHE A 125 -7.00 6.96 -3.03
C PHE A 125 -6.30 7.83 -4.07
N ASP A 126 -6.24 9.13 -3.83
CA ASP A 126 -5.48 10.08 -4.63
C ASP A 126 -4.37 10.70 -3.76
N ALA A 127 -3.13 10.37 -4.09
CA ALA A 127 -1.96 10.85 -3.36
C ALA A 127 -1.79 12.38 -3.48
N ARG A 128 -2.21 13.00 -4.59
CA ARG A 128 -2.21 14.46 -4.72
C ARG A 128 -3.21 15.11 -3.77
N ALA A 129 -4.39 14.50 -3.63
CA ALA A 129 -5.39 14.98 -2.67
C ALA A 129 -4.88 14.93 -1.23
N LEU A 130 -4.11 13.88 -0.88
CA LEU A 130 -3.46 13.76 0.43
C LEU A 130 -2.34 14.80 0.62
N GLY A 131 -1.60 15.15 -0.43
CA GLY A 131 -0.54 16.14 -0.42
C GLY A 131 -1.00 17.59 -0.63
N SER A 132 -2.31 17.87 -0.64
CA SER A 132 -2.88 19.21 -0.83
C SER A 132 -3.57 19.69 0.43
N SER A 133 -3.17 20.84 0.94
CA SER A 133 -3.79 21.48 2.11
C SER A 133 -5.24 21.93 1.82
N SER A 134 -5.58 22.20 0.57
CA SER A 134 -6.91 22.68 0.16
C SER A 134 -7.99 21.60 0.09
N ASN A 135 -7.62 20.31 0.02
CA ASN A 135 -8.59 19.22 -0.07
C ASN A 135 -8.96 18.68 1.32
N SER A 136 -10.08 19.16 1.86
CA SER A 136 -10.58 18.71 3.17
C SER A 136 -11.21 17.30 3.15
N PHE A 137 -11.52 16.73 1.97
CA PHE A 137 -12.20 15.44 1.82
C PHE A 137 -11.27 14.29 1.40
N ALA A 138 -9.96 14.52 1.39
CA ALA A 138 -8.97 13.53 0.95
C ALA A 138 -9.01 12.21 1.73
N LEU A 139 -9.52 12.21 2.96
CA LEU A 139 -9.64 11.03 3.82
C LEU A 139 -10.94 10.24 3.63
N GLU A 140 -11.87 10.72 2.79
CA GLU A 140 -13.16 10.04 2.57
C GLU A 140 -12.97 8.62 1.98
N ALA A 141 -11.92 8.40 1.18
CA ALA A 141 -11.57 7.09 0.63
C ALA A 141 -11.25 6.04 1.71
N PHE A 142 -10.91 6.46 2.92
CA PHE A 142 -10.50 5.58 4.04
C PHE A 142 -11.62 5.32 5.05
N LYS A 143 -12.79 5.89 4.88
CA LYS A 143 -13.90 5.81 5.86
C LYS A 143 -14.39 4.40 6.15
N SER A 144 -14.27 3.47 5.18
CA SER A 144 -14.60 2.05 5.36
C SER A 144 -13.52 1.27 6.13
N ASN A 145 -12.45 1.94 6.57
CA ASN A 145 -11.27 1.34 7.17
C ASN A 145 -10.74 0.13 6.37
N PRO A 146 -10.34 0.33 5.10
CA PRO A 146 -9.89 -0.74 4.24
C PRO A 146 -8.58 -1.35 4.75
N LEU A 147 -8.27 -2.60 4.38
CA LEU A 147 -6.98 -3.24 4.63
C LEU A 147 -5.87 -2.62 3.78
N VAL A 148 -6.21 -2.27 2.54
CA VAL A 148 -5.29 -1.67 1.58
C VAL A 148 -5.93 -0.47 0.89
N ALA A 149 -5.12 0.53 0.58
CA ALA A 149 -5.50 1.62 -0.30
C ALA A 149 -4.54 1.67 -1.49
N ILE A 150 -5.10 1.71 -2.70
CA ILE A 150 -4.33 1.52 -3.94
C ILE A 150 -4.52 2.73 -4.85
N GLN A 151 -3.43 3.24 -5.41
CA GLN A 151 -3.43 4.17 -6.53
C GLN A 151 -2.59 3.61 -7.67
N HIS A 152 -3.20 3.29 -8.80
CA HIS A 152 -2.52 2.66 -9.94
C HIS A 152 -1.57 3.59 -10.69
N ASP A 153 -1.89 4.89 -10.75
CA ASP A 153 -1.06 5.91 -11.40
C ASP A 153 -1.09 7.19 -10.57
N GLY A 154 -0.16 7.29 -9.65
CA GLY A 154 0.00 8.42 -8.76
C GLY A 154 1.12 9.37 -9.21
N ASP A 155 1.11 10.57 -8.68
CA ASP A 155 2.16 11.55 -8.90
C ASP A 155 2.46 12.31 -7.59
N LEU A 156 3.54 11.95 -6.96
CA LEU A 156 4.09 12.62 -5.78
C LEU A 156 5.36 13.43 -6.11
N SER A 157 5.59 13.73 -7.39
CA SER A 157 6.73 14.56 -7.82
C SER A 157 6.59 16.04 -7.41
N ARG A 158 5.37 16.45 -7.02
CA ARG A 158 5.04 17.84 -6.63
C ARG A 158 4.15 17.85 -5.38
N ILE A 159 4.61 17.25 -4.30
CA ILE A 159 3.90 17.33 -3.01
C ILE A 159 4.14 18.73 -2.41
N GLU A 160 3.05 19.41 -2.06
CA GLU A 160 3.10 20.69 -1.33
C GLU A 160 3.30 20.46 0.17
N ASP A 161 2.57 19.49 0.72
CA ASP A 161 2.61 19.12 2.14
C ASP A 161 2.38 17.61 2.29
N ASN A 162 3.34 16.89 2.88
CA ASN A 162 3.24 15.46 3.11
C ASN A 162 2.79 15.09 4.54
N THR A 163 2.42 16.07 5.35
CA THR A 163 2.01 15.85 6.75
C THR A 163 0.84 14.87 6.85
N ARG A 164 -0.20 15.07 6.05
CA ARG A 164 -1.39 14.19 6.05
C ARG A 164 -1.06 12.77 5.61
N LEU A 165 -0.23 12.61 4.58
CA LEU A 165 0.25 11.29 4.14
C LEU A 165 1.08 10.62 5.23
N ASN A 166 1.97 11.36 5.87
CA ASN A 166 2.78 10.86 6.98
C ASN A 166 1.93 10.40 8.17
N SER A 167 0.93 11.20 8.58
CA SER A 167 0.01 10.85 9.67
C SER A 167 -0.85 9.63 9.34
N LEU A 168 -1.30 9.51 8.08
CA LEU A 168 -2.06 8.36 7.60
C LEU A 168 -1.22 7.08 7.66
N VAL A 169 0.01 7.11 7.14
CA VAL A 169 0.94 5.98 7.16
C VAL A 169 1.43 5.64 8.57
N SER A 170 1.45 6.62 9.47
CA SER A 170 1.78 6.40 10.89
C SER A 170 0.59 5.93 11.73
N HIS A 171 -0.57 5.75 11.12
CA HIS A 171 -1.80 5.33 11.79
C HIS A 171 -2.16 6.26 12.97
N GLU A 172 -1.98 7.56 12.80
CA GLU A 172 -2.35 8.57 13.80
C GLU A 172 -3.85 8.86 13.77
N LEU A 173 -4.37 9.42 14.86
CA LEU A 173 -5.73 9.95 14.88
C LEU A 173 -5.80 11.18 13.97
N MET A 174 -6.73 11.16 13.03
CA MET A 174 -6.90 12.21 12.03
C MET A 174 -8.34 12.73 12.03
N THR A 175 -8.51 14.03 11.79
CA THR A 175 -9.83 14.63 11.59
C THR A 175 -10.33 14.33 10.18
N VAL A 176 -11.52 13.77 10.10
CA VAL A 176 -12.21 13.41 8.84
C VAL A 176 -13.36 14.37 8.62
N ASN A 177 -13.39 14.98 7.43
CA ASN A 177 -14.51 15.80 6.98
C ASN A 177 -15.28 15.02 5.89
N GLU A 178 -16.57 14.88 6.06
CA GLU A 178 -17.48 14.35 5.06
C GLU A 178 -18.49 15.41 4.66
N LYS A 179 -18.94 15.38 3.41
CA LYS A 179 -19.99 16.32 2.96
C LYS A 179 -21.25 16.14 3.79
N PHE A 180 -21.79 17.24 4.27
CA PHE A 180 -23.04 17.30 5.04
C PHE A 180 -23.04 16.56 6.39
N LYS A 181 -21.87 16.25 6.94
CA LYS A 181 -21.72 15.63 8.25
C LYS A 181 -20.79 16.44 9.15
N ALA A 182 -20.97 16.28 10.47
CA ALA A 182 -20.02 16.83 11.44
C ALA A 182 -18.65 16.14 11.28
N ALA A 183 -17.58 16.92 11.44
CA ALA A 183 -16.23 16.38 11.48
C ALA A 183 -16.09 15.40 12.66
N TYR A 184 -15.36 14.32 12.43
CA TYR A 184 -15.04 13.32 13.46
C TYR A 184 -13.56 12.94 13.37
N THR A 185 -13.03 12.31 14.42
CA THR A 185 -11.68 11.75 14.42
C THR A 185 -11.70 10.26 14.21
N ASN A 186 -10.78 9.75 13.42
CA ASN A 186 -10.61 8.32 13.19
C ASN A 186 -9.14 7.96 13.00
N LYS A 187 -8.82 6.68 13.25
CA LYS A 187 -7.55 6.06 12.95
C LYS A 187 -7.73 5.10 11.78
N PHE A 188 -6.85 5.18 10.79
CA PHE A 188 -6.89 4.31 9.62
C PHE A 188 -5.72 3.33 9.63
N ASN A 189 -6.02 2.05 9.34
CA ASN A 189 -5.05 0.96 9.41
C ASN A 189 -4.66 0.43 8.02
N ALA A 190 -5.05 1.11 6.95
CA ALA A 190 -4.77 0.70 5.58
C ALA A 190 -3.26 0.76 5.27
N PHE A 191 -2.74 -0.28 4.63
CA PHE A 191 -1.45 -0.22 3.97
C PHE A 191 -1.61 0.43 2.59
N LEU A 192 -0.75 1.38 2.24
CA LEU A 192 -0.87 2.14 0.99
C LEU A 192 0.07 1.59 -0.08
N TYR A 193 -0.47 1.39 -1.28
CA TYR A 193 0.27 1.04 -2.48
C TYR A 193 0.05 2.07 -3.57
N MET A 194 1.11 2.53 -4.20
CA MET A 194 1.03 3.47 -5.30
C MET A 194 1.92 3.05 -6.47
N GLY A 195 1.37 3.05 -7.68
CA GLY A 195 2.14 2.99 -8.91
C GLY A 195 2.46 4.40 -9.42
N THR A 196 3.65 4.63 -9.92
CA THR A 196 4.05 5.91 -10.52
C THR A 196 5.09 5.73 -11.62
N ASN A 197 5.08 6.64 -12.58
CA ASN A 197 6.11 6.77 -13.62
C ASN A 197 7.10 7.90 -13.30
N LYS A 198 6.86 8.65 -12.23
CA LYS A 198 7.70 9.76 -11.79
C LYS A 198 8.27 9.49 -10.40
N PRO A 199 9.49 9.93 -10.12
CA PRO A 199 10.04 9.80 -8.78
C PRO A 199 9.21 10.61 -7.77
N VAL A 200 9.10 10.08 -6.56
CA VAL A 200 8.50 10.81 -5.44
C VAL A 200 9.45 11.95 -5.05
N LYS A 201 8.93 13.17 -4.91
CA LYS A 201 9.74 14.31 -4.50
C LYS A 201 10.14 14.15 -3.03
N ILE A 202 11.44 13.99 -2.82
CA ILE A 202 12.06 13.91 -1.50
C ILE A 202 12.93 15.17 -1.35
N THR A 203 12.38 16.20 -0.74
CA THR A 203 13.05 17.52 -0.63
C THR A 203 14.03 17.59 0.53
N ASP A 204 13.91 16.73 1.52
CA ASP A 204 14.76 16.71 2.70
C ASP A 204 15.04 15.26 3.13
N ALA A 205 16.33 14.94 3.29
CA ALA A 205 16.78 13.66 3.81
C ALA A 205 16.26 13.32 5.24
N LYS A 206 15.84 14.35 5.97
CA LYS A 206 15.21 14.21 7.30
C LYS A 206 13.69 14.17 7.23
N SER A 207 13.09 14.23 6.03
CA SER A 207 11.63 14.22 5.90
C SER A 207 11.05 12.91 6.42
N GLY A 208 9.94 13.00 7.13
CA GLY A 208 9.22 11.84 7.62
C GLY A 208 8.77 10.88 6.50
N LEU A 209 8.74 11.35 5.25
CA LEU A 209 8.37 10.56 4.08
C LEU A 209 9.42 9.49 3.75
N ILE A 210 10.73 9.81 3.81
CA ILE A 210 11.82 8.88 3.48
C ILE A 210 11.74 7.61 4.33
N ARG A 211 11.64 7.78 5.64
CA ARG A 211 11.61 6.64 6.57
C ARG A 211 10.37 5.76 6.40
N ARG A 212 9.33 6.25 5.72
CA ARG A 212 8.06 5.54 5.51
C ARG A 212 7.93 4.90 4.14
N LEU A 213 8.76 5.29 3.20
CA LEU A 213 8.65 4.86 1.81
C LEU A 213 9.50 3.61 1.56
N ILE A 214 8.87 2.58 1.00
CA ILE A 214 9.54 1.42 0.39
C ILE A 214 9.33 1.55 -1.12
N ASP A 215 10.40 1.76 -1.87
CA ASP A 215 10.36 1.78 -3.33
C ASP A 215 10.59 0.40 -3.91
N VAL A 216 9.89 0.11 -5.01
CA VAL A 216 9.96 -1.13 -5.75
C VAL A 216 10.09 -0.80 -7.24
N SER A 217 11.11 -1.36 -7.87
CA SER A 217 11.40 -1.13 -9.29
C SER A 217 11.24 -2.40 -10.11
N PRO A 218 10.42 -2.39 -11.17
CA PRO A 218 10.30 -3.53 -12.09
C PRO A 218 11.60 -3.86 -12.79
N SER A 219 11.82 -5.15 -13.10
CA SER A 219 12.99 -5.64 -13.84
C SER A 219 13.06 -5.17 -15.30
N GLY A 220 11.94 -4.72 -15.86
CA GLY A 220 11.78 -4.45 -17.30
C GLY A 220 11.37 -5.66 -18.12
N ASN A 221 11.49 -6.87 -17.59
CA ASN A 221 11.06 -8.10 -18.26
C ASN A 221 9.52 -8.17 -18.33
N LYS A 222 9.03 -8.93 -19.33
CA LYS A 222 7.58 -9.10 -19.56
C LYS A 222 7.28 -10.55 -19.93
N LEU A 223 6.10 -11.01 -19.52
CA LEU A 223 5.55 -12.26 -20.06
C LEU A 223 5.01 -12.03 -21.47
N ALA A 224 5.11 -13.07 -22.32
CA ALA A 224 4.42 -13.05 -23.61
C ALA A 224 2.90 -12.92 -23.40
N PRO A 225 2.16 -12.24 -24.30
CA PRO A 225 0.72 -11.96 -24.09
C PRO A 225 -0.14 -13.20 -23.84
N ALA A 226 0.13 -14.31 -24.56
CA ALA A 226 -0.60 -15.57 -24.38
C ALA A 226 -0.31 -16.21 -23.01
N GLU A 227 0.95 -16.18 -22.59
CA GLU A 227 1.40 -16.67 -21.30
C GLU A 227 0.86 -15.83 -20.15
N TYR A 228 0.88 -14.50 -20.29
CA TYR A 228 0.31 -13.56 -19.32
C TYR A 228 -1.15 -13.88 -19.00
N LYS A 229 -1.96 -14.09 -20.04
CA LYS A 229 -3.38 -14.43 -19.84
C LYS A 229 -3.56 -15.74 -19.07
N SER A 230 -2.78 -16.77 -19.41
CA SER A 230 -2.81 -18.06 -18.73
C SER A 230 -2.37 -17.94 -17.26
N VAL A 231 -1.26 -17.24 -17.00
CA VAL A 231 -0.74 -17.01 -15.65
C VAL A 231 -1.75 -16.23 -14.81
N MET A 232 -2.31 -15.14 -15.31
CA MET A 232 -3.30 -14.34 -14.57
C MET A 232 -4.59 -15.11 -14.25
N ASN A 233 -5.03 -15.99 -15.15
CA ASN A 233 -6.17 -16.87 -14.87
C ASN A 233 -5.85 -17.84 -13.72
N ARG A 234 -4.66 -18.43 -13.69
CA ARG A 234 -4.24 -19.37 -12.63
C ARG A 234 -4.05 -18.65 -11.29
N VAL A 235 -3.47 -17.46 -11.27
CA VAL A 235 -3.30 -16.65 -10.05
C VAL A 235 -4.62 -16.50 -9.29
N ASN A 236 -5.76 -16.38 -9.98
CA ASN A 236 -7.07 -16.28 -9.32
C ASN A 236 -7.45 -17.52 -8.50
N PHE A 237 -6.89 -18.69 -8.81
CA PHE A 237 -7.12 -19.92 -8.05
C PHE A 237 -6.05 -20.16 -6.97
N GLU A 238 -4.94 -19.42 -7.03
CA GLU A 238 -3.81 -19.56 -6.11
C GLU A 238 -3.86 -18.54 -4.95
N ILE A 239 -4.89 -17.70 -4.85
CA ILE A 239 -4.97 -16.56 -3.92
C ILE A 239 -4.66 -16.95 -2.48
N GLY A 240 -5.22 -18.05 -1.97
CA GLY A 240 -4.99 -18.52 -0.60
C GLY A 240 -3.53 -18.96 -0.38
N ALA A 241 -2.98 -19.70 -1.34
CA ALA A 241 -1.59 -20.14 -1.29
C ALA A 241 -0.60 -18.95 -1.42
N ILE A 242 -0.91 -17.96 -2.24
CA ILE A 242 -0.14 -16.71 -2.33
C ILE A 242 -0.15 -15.99 -0.98
N ALA A 243 -1.32 -15.85 -0.36
CA ALA A 243 -1.44 -15.20 0.93
C ALA A 243 -0.64 -15.92 2.02
N GLN A 244 -0.70 -17.27 2.06
CA GLN A 244 0.07 -18.07 3.00
C GLN A 244 1.58 -17.93 2.75
N HIS A 245 2.04 -18.04 1.50
CA HIS A 245 3.44 -17.85 1.14
C HIS A 245 3.97 -16.48 1.57
N CYS A 246 3.22 -15.40 1.31
CA CYS A 246 3.59 -14.06 1.73
C CYS A 246 3.61 -13.90 3.26
N LEU A 247 2.66 -14.52 3.95
CA LEU A 247 2.63 -14.57 5.43
C LEU A 247 3.89 -15.26 5.99
N ASP A 248 4.30 -16.37 5.39
CA ASP A 248 5.51 -17.09 5.81
C ASP A 248 6.76 -16.21 5.63
N ILE A 249 6.87 -15.48 4.51
CA ILE A 249 7.95 -14.53 4.27
C ILE A 249 7.96 -13.42 5.33
N PHE A 250 6.81 -12.83 5.64
CA PHE A 250 6.71 -11.80 6.67
C PHE A 250 7.12 -12.35 8.05
N ASN A 251 6.65 -13.53 8.42
CA ASN A 251 6.93 -14.14 9.71
C ASN A 251 8.41 -14.52 9.90
N MET A 252 9.17 -14.75 8.81
CA MET A 252 10.61 -14.98 8.89
C MET A 252 11.38 -13.76 9.40
N ASN A 253 10.97 -12.56 9.01
CA ASN A 253 11.56 -11.31 9.48
C ASN A 253 10.55 -10.15 9.40
N PRO A 254 9.69 -9.97 10.40
CA PRO A 254 8.70 -8.88 10.40
C PRO A 254 9.32 -7.48 10.32
N GLY A 255 10.50 -7.28 10.90
CA GLY A 255 11.25 -6.02 10.92
C GLY A 255 12.16 -5.79 9.71
N ALA A 256 12.04 -6.58 8.63
CA ALA A 256 12.99 -6.55 7.50
C ALA A 256 13.20 -5.15 6.89
N TYR A 257 12.21 -4.29 6.99
CA TYR A 257 12.24 -2.94 6.37
C TYR A 257 12.08 -1.79 7.37
N ASP A 258 12.28 -2.01 8.67
CA ASP A 258 12.16 -0.96 9.69
C ASP A 258 13.12 0.22 9.38
N ASP A 259 14.38 -0.10 9.11
CA ASP A 259 15.43 0.88 8.80
C ASP A 259 15.64 1.06 7.28
N TYR A 260 14.69 0.63 6.45
CA TYR A 260 14.83 0.74 5.00
C TYR A 260 14.85 2.20 4.55
N VAL A 261 15.82 2.52 3.68
CA VAL A 261 15.98 3.83 3.03
C VAL A 261 15.85 3.66 1.51
N PRO A 262 14.95 4.38 0.84
CA PRO A 262 14.72 4.28 -0.61
C PRO A 262 15.79 5.04 -1.41
N ILE A 263 17.03 4.52 -1.43
CA ILE A 263 18.20 5.20 -2.03
C ILE A 263 17.96 5.49 -3.51
N SER A 264 17.40 4.53 -4.26
CA SER A 264 17.12 4.69 -5.69
C SER A 264 16.11 5.80 -5.96
N MET A 265 15.06 5.89 -5.14
CA MET A 265 14.05 6.95 -5.25
C MET A 265 14.61 8.32 -4.87
N MET A 266 15.42 8.39 -3.81
CA MET A 266 16.11 9.61 -3.41
C MET A 266 17.03 10.11 -4.51
N GLY A 267 17.81 9.20 -5.11
CA GLY A 267 18.65 9.51 -6.24
C GLY A 267 17.85 10.03 -7.44
N ALA A 268 16.80 9.33 -7.83
CA ALA A 268 15.96 9.72 -8.96
C ALA A 268 15.26 11.09 -8.79
N SER A 269 15.08 11.56 -7.56
CA SER A 269 14.50 12.89 -7.25
C SER A 269 15.54 14.00 -7.05
N ASN A 270 16.84 13.69 -7.15
CA ASN A 270 17.93 14.63 -6.90
C ASN A 270 18.68 14.94 -8.19
N ASP A 271 18.59 16.19 -8.66
CA ASP A 271 19.21 16.64 -9.90
C ASP A 271 20.74 16.46 -9.92
N PHE A 272 21.38 16.69 -8.77
CA PHE A 272 22.83 16.51 -8.65
C PHE A 272 23.23 15.02 -8.73
N TYR A 273 22.45 14.14 -8.13
CA TYR A 273 22.68 12.69 -8.23
C TYR A 273 22.50 12.21 -9.67
N ASN A 274 21.46 12.65 -10.36
CA ASN A 274 21.21 12.32 -11.76
C ASN A 274 22.35 12.85 -12.64
N PHE A 275 22.79 14.09 -12.43
CA PHE A 275 23.96 14.65 -13.09
C PHE A 275 25.21 13.78 -12.88
N VAL A 276 25.49 13.36 -11.65
CA VAL A 276 26.64 12.49 -11.35
C VAL A 276 26.52 11.15 -12.06
N LEU A 277 25.33 10.53 -12.11
CA LEU A 277 25.10 9.27 -12.82
C LEU A 277 25.32 9.41 -14.33
N ASP A 278 24.83 10.48 -14.95
CA ASP A 278 24.97 10.75 -16.37
C ASP A 278 26.42 11.00 -16.76
N CYS A 279 27.16 11.69 -15.90
CA CYS A 279 28.57 12.01 -16.12
C CYS A 279 29.53 10.89 -15.66
N PHE A 280 29.10 9.95 -14.83
CA PHE A 280 29.95 8.89 -14.27
C PHE A 280 30.74 8.08 -15.33
N PRO A 281 30.16 7.70 -16.49
CA PRO A 281 30.91 7.01 -17.53
C PRO A 281 32.10 7.80 -18.08
N VAL A 282 32.01 9.13 -18.08
CA VAL A 282 33.08 10.04 -18.49
C VAL A 282 34.14 10.13 -17.37
N PHE A 283 33.72 10.33 -16.13
CA PHE A 283 34.60 10.41 -14.96
C PHE A 283 35.38 9.13 -14.70
N LYS A 284 34.78 7.97 -14.97
CA LYS A 284 35.43 6.67 -14.76
C LYS A 284 36.69 6.47 -15.61
N LYS A 285 36.85 7.22 -16.70
CA LYS A 285 38.02 7.14 -17.58
C LYS A 285 39.21 8.01 -17.08
N GLU A 286 38.95 8.92 -16.14
CA GLU A 286 39.91 9.86 -15.60
C GLU A 286 40.31 9.49 -14.18
N ASN A 287 41.60 9.47 -13.86
CA ASN A 287 42.10 9.21 -12.51
C ASN A 287 41.99 10.49 -11.66
N GLY A 288 40.81 10.75 -11.20
CA GLY A 288 40.50 11.86 -10.29
C GLY A 288 39.92 13.09 -11.00
N VAL A 289 38.64 13.34 -10.76
CA VAL A 289 37.92 14.54 -11.19
C VAL A 289 37.62 15.39 -9.95
N THR A 290 37.97 16.62 -9.96
CA THR A 290 37.60 17.56 -8.89
C THR A 290 36.14 17.97 -9.05
N LEU A 291 35.46 18.34 -7.94
CA LEU A 291 34.12 18.92 -7.98
C LEU A 291 34.02 20.12 -8.92
N LYS A 292 35.11 20.89 -9.07
CA LYS A 292 35.20 22.01 -9.98
C LYS A 292 35.12 21.55 -11.44
N CYS A 293 35.90 20.55 -11.84
CA CYS A 293 35.81 19.97 -13.20
C CYS A 293 34.42 19.39 -13.47
N ALA A 294 33.81 18.72 -12.51
CA ALA A 294 32.47 18.19 -12.66
C ALA A 294 31.41 19.31 -12.84
N TRP A 295 31.65 20.49 -12.29
CA TRP A 295 30.74 21.63 -12.42
C TRP A 295 30.92 22.39 -13.74
N GLU A 296 32.13 22.38 -14.31
CA GLU A 296 32.47 23.06 -15.57
C GLU A 296 32.16 22.23 -16.83
N MET A 297 31.76 20.96 -16.70
CA MET A 297 31.26 20.05 -17.77
C MET A 297 29.78 20.20 -17.98
#